data_1b4c56fe3ab05e4888990ffcfbe9d691
#
_entry.id   1b4c56fe3ab05e4888990ffcfbe9d691
#
_cell.length_a   1.000
_cell.length_b   1.000
_cell.length_c   1.000
_cell.angle_alpha   90.00
_cell.angle_beta   90.00
_cell.angle_gamma   90.00
#
_symmetry.space_group_name_H-M   'P 1'
#
loop_
_entity.id
_entity.type
_entity.pdbx_description
1 polymer ?
#
loop_
_entity_poly.entity_id
_entity_poly.type
_entity_poly.pdbx_seq_one_letter_code
_entity_poly.pdbx_strand_id
1 'polypeptide(L)'
;DYPYLTDSQREAAKTALDKYTNNQNLTEDQQHFIDSALNVVIPEGIQAIRDGLFVAKEDADAASLKEDKTVTIYGLDAIEVNDFRSADGTKAAAHLKGINILGNTASIAANAFEGCEKLETVNITGNMSSIGDYVFKDCPALNDVTLSGTINSLGLIPFTGCDKLSNVSFLGNDYFSCDNSIIYGMSGGAKARIIECLEGRTSKYVKPSELAGVTSIAPRAFQGCDALREIDLTESKITTVPEYAFADTAEMRTIKLPTTCTTIEDYAFKKSGMERLEASQYLNLIGQHAFDDLLKANPKPEDVVICSPENSYLYNYAQLKGFTVDTTPLVEYFTVNFRDWNEELGSYALVPDAEQRVKGGEAATPPTPAGKSGEVFQYWDPDPSEITADV
;
A
#
# COMPACT_ATOMS: atom_id res chain seq x y z
N ASP A 1 33.18 -13.42 -22.04
CA ASP A 1 34.59 -13.04 -22.06
C ASP A 1 34.82 -11.86 -21.13
N TYR A 2 35.45 -12.12 -19.99
CA TYR A 2 35.85 -11.07 -19.04
C TYR A 2 37.32 -10.69 -19.34
N PRO A 3 37.57 -9.59 -20.03
CA PRO A 3 38.93 -9.22 -20.51
C PRO A 3 39.95 -8.92 -19.39
N TYR A 4 39.47 -8.84 -18.12
CA TYR A 4 40.33 -8.46 -16.98
C TYR A 4 40.69 -9.63 -16.07
N LEU A 5 40.25 -10.86 -16.35
CA LEU A 5 40.62 -12.03 -15.55
C LEU A 5 41.98 -12.58 -16.01
N THR A 6 42.85 -12.91 -15.06
CA THR A 6 44.06 -13.71 -15.31
C THR A 6 43.66 -15.12 -15.74
N ASP A 7 44.58 -15.85 -16.41
CA ASP A 7 44.33 -17.22 -16.85
C ASP A 7 43.96 -18.14 -15.67
N SER A 8 44.56 -17.94 -14.51
CA SER A 8 44.24 -18.68 -13.28
C SER A 8 42.81 -18.37 -12.81
N GLN A 9 42.34 -17.12 -12.89
CA GLN A 9 41.01 -16.74 -12.55
C GLN A 9 39.97 -17.29 -13.54
N ARG A 10 40.31 -17.39 -14.83
CA ARG A 10 39.45 -18.01 -15.86
C ARG A 10 39.27 -19.50 -15.63
N GLU A 11 40.33 -20.22 -15.26
CA GLU A 11 40.26 -21.66 -14.96
C GLU A 11 39.45 -21.91 -13.66
N ALA A 12 39.62 -21.08 -12.64
CA ALA A 12 38.82 -21.15 -11.42
C ALA A 12 37.34 -20.92 -11.71
N ALA A 13 37.06 -19.95 -12.56
CA ALA A 13 35.75 -19.62 -13.07
C ALA A 13 35.07 -20.79 -13.80
N LYS A 14 35.80 -21.39 -14.72
CA LYS A 14 35.32 -22.54 -15.49
C LYS A 14 35.01 -23.72 -14.57
N THR A 15 35.90 -23.99 -13.60
CA THR A 15 35.71 -25.05 -12.61
C THR A 15 34.44 -24.79 -11.73
N ALA A 16 34.21 -23.55 -11.33
CA ALA A 16 33.00 -23.18 -10.57
C ALA A 16 31.72 -23.36 -11.40
N LEU A 17 31.75 -22.93 -12.66
CA LEU A 17 30.62 -23.07 -13.59
C LEU A 17 30.31 -24.56 -13.88
N ASP A 18 31.32 -25.40 -14.09
CA ASP A 18 31.14 -26.85 -14.28
C ASP A 18 30.50 -27.50 -13.05
N LYS A 19 30.93 -27.12 -11.84
CA LYS A 19 30.32 -27.60 -10.59
C LYS A 19 28.88 -27.14 -10.43
N TYR A 20 28.60 -25.89 -10.72
CA TYR A 20 27.26 -25.33 -10.68
C TYR A 20 26.32 -26.09 -11.63
N THR A 21 26.73 -26.27 -12.89
CA THR A 21 25.95 -26.98 -13.91
C THR A 21 25.70 -28.43 -13.54
N ASN A 22 26.58 -29.06 -12.78
CA ASN A 22 26.47 -30.44 -12.32
C ASN A 22 25.86 -30.57 -10.90
N ASN A 23 25.31 -29.51 -10.34
CA ASN A 23 24.65 -29.51 -9.01
C ASN A 23 25.61 -29.94 -7.86
N GLN A 24 26.88 -29.65 -7.95
CA GLN A 24 27.90 -29.97 -6.94
C GLN A 24 28.06 -28.84 -5.93
N ASN A 25 28.49 -29.16 -4.69
CA ASN A 25 28.76 -28.15 -3.67
C ASN A 25 29.86 -27.18 -4.12
N LEU A 26 29.56 -25.88 -4.07
CA LEU A 26 30.48 -24.78 -4.35
C LEU A 26 31.16 -24.33 -3.05
N THR A 27 32.41 -23.88 -3.15
CA THR A 27 33.01 -23.08 -2.06
C THR A 27 32.44 -21.67 -2.07
N GLU A 28 32.62 -20.91 -0.99
CA GLU A 28 32.17 -19.51 -0.94
C GLU A 28 32.74 -18.68 -2.11
N ASP A 29 34.03 -18.82 -2.43
CA ASP A 29 34.65 -18.12 -3.55
C ASP A 29 34.09 -18.56 -4.91
N GLN A 30 33.74 -19.84 -5.05
CA GLN A 30 33.12 -20.37 -6.27
C GLN A 30 31.69 -19.89 -6.41
N GLN A 31 30.92 -19.83 -5.32
CA GLN A 31 29.59 -19.28 -5.32
C GLN A 31 29.61 -17.79 -5.68
N HIS A 32 30.50 -17.03 -5.04
CA HIS A 32 30.67 -15.61 -5.35
C HIS A 32 31.02 -15.36 -6.81
N PHE A 33 31.89 -16.25 -7.39
CA PHE A 33 32.22 -16.16 -8.80
C PHE A 33 31.04 -16.48 -9.72
N ILE A 34 30.24 -17.51 -9.41
CA ILE A 34 29.03 -17.85 -10.18
C ILE A 34 28.02 -16.69 -10.10
N ASP A 35 27.83 -16.13 -8.92
CA ASP A 35 26.91 -15.01 -8.71
C ASP A 35 27.38 -13.79 -9.54
N SER A 36 28.68 -13.51 -9.58
CA SER A 36 29.23 -12.42 -10.40
C SER A 36 29.19 -12.70 -11.91
N ALA A 37 29.21 -13.95 -12.33
CA ALA A 37 29.12 -14.34 -13.75
C ALA A 37 27.68 -14.31 -14.27
N LEU A 38 26.72 -14.69 -13.43
CA LEU A 38 25.29 -14.68 -13.75
C LEU A 38 24.62 -13.35 -13.44
N ASN A 39 25.16 -12.60 -12.49
CA ASN A 39 24.62 -11.35 -11.98
C ASN A 39 25.65 -10.23 -12.11
N VAL A 40 25.16 -8.99 -12.11
CA VAL A 40 26.02 -7.81 -11.98
C VAL A 40 26.17 -7.50 -10.49
N VAL A 41 27.41 -7.37 -10.03
CA VAL A 41 27.72 -7.04 -8.63
C VAL A 41 28.33 -5.66 -8.53
N ILE A 42 27.76 -4.82 -7.68
CA ILE A 42 28.29 -3.51 -7.31
C ILE A 42 28.86 -3.65 -5.90
N PRO A 43 30.21 -3.67 -5.74
CA PRO A 43 30.84 -3.89 -4.44
C PRO A 43 30.66 -2.70 -3.51
N GLU A 44 30.90 -2.93 -2.22
CA GLU A 44 30.96 -1.87 -1.21
C GLU A 44 32.04 -0.82 -1.56
N GLY A 45 31.75 0.44 -1.25
CA GLY A 45 32.67 1.58 -1.49
C GLY A 45 32.51 2.27 -2.84
N ILE A 46 31.56 1.81 -3.67
CA ILE A 46 31.14 2.57 -4.87
C ILE A 46 30.16 3.64 -4.41
N GLN A 47 30.46 4.91 -4.72
CA GLN A 47 29.61 6.04 -4.28
C GLN A 47 28.45 6.31 -5.21
N ALA A 48 28.62 6.12 -6.51
CA ALA A 48 27.57 6.37 -7.50
C ALA A 48 27.71 5.44 -8.73
N ILE A 49 26.59 5.18 -9.38
CA ILE A 49 26.50 4.48 -10.66
C ILE A 49 26.40 5.54 -11.76
N ARG A 50 27.04 5.29 -12.90
CA ARG A 50 26.91 6.20 -14.04
C ARG A 50 25.52 6.09 -14.67
N ASP A 51 24.88 7.21 -14.95
CA ASP A 51 23.58 7.30 -15.62
C ASP A 51 23.48 6.39 -16.84
N GLY A 52 22.42 5.61 -16.91
CA GLY A 52 22.14 4.71 -18.03
C GLY A 52 23.07 3.52 -18.15
N LEU A 53 23.86 3.17 -17.12
CA LEU A 53 24.79 2.02 -17.16
C LEU A 53 24.09 0.71 -17.55
N PHE A 54 22.87 0.50 -17.08
CA PHE A 54 22.10 -0.73 -17.29
C PHE A 54 21.08 -0.62 -18.44
N VAL A 55 21.06 0.50 -19.15
CA VAL A 55 20.15 0.72 -20.28
C VAL A 55 20.85 0.33 -21.58
N ALA A 56 20.20 -0.51 -22.40
CA ALA A 56 20.74 -0.88 -23.71
C ALA A 56 20.86 0.35 -24.61
N LYS A 57 22.06 0.63 -25.11
CA LYS A 57 22.28 1.57 -26.20
C LYS A 57 22.17 0.84 -27.53
N GLU A 58 21.66 1.52 -28.55
CA GLU A 58 21.59 0.97 -29.91
C GLU A 58 22.97 0.59 -30.46
N ASP A 59 24.03 1.26 -29.98
CA ASP A 59 25.43 0.97 -30.30
C ASP A 59 26.08 0.34 -29.04
N ALA A 60 26.06 -0.96 -28.98
CA ALA A 60 26.42 -1.82 -27.85
C ALA A 60 27.77 -1.49 -27.17
N ASP A 61 27.75 -0.63 -26.17
CA ASP A 61 28.84 -0.57 -25.18
C ASP A 61 28.75 -1.75 -24.22
N ALA A 62 29.89 -2.28 -23.78
CA ALA A 62 30.04 -3.51 -22.99
C ALA A 62 29.38 -3.46 -21.59
N ALA A 63 28.85 -2.31 -21.16
CA ALA A 63 28.28 -2.08 -19.84
C ALA A 63 26.75 -2.26 -19.77
N SER A 64 26.05 -2.27 -20.93
CA SER A 64 24.60 -2.50 -20.91
C SER A 64 24.26 -3.97 -20.67
N LEU A 65 23.21 -4.25 -19.90
CA LEU A 65 22.66 -5.59 -19.76
C LEU A 65 22.16 -6.08 -21.13
N LYS A 66 22.80 -7.08 -21.71
CA LYS A 66 22.39 -7.71 -22.98
C LYS A 66 21.48 -8.92 -22.78
N GLU A 67 21.46 -9.44 -21.58
CA GLU A 67 20.68 -10.59 -21.16
C GLU A 67 20.03 -10.28 -19.84
N ASP A 68 18.95 -10.98 -19.54
CA ASP A 68 18.23 -10.81 -18.27
C ASP A 68 19.14 -11.13 -17.07
N LYS A 69 19.38 -10.16 -16.22
CA LYS A 69 20.33 -10.23 -15.10
C LYS A 69 19.71 -9.72 -13.81
N THR A 70 20.22 -10.24 -12.70
CA THR A 70 20.04 -9.66 -11.38
C THR A 70 21.21 -8.75 -11.05
N VAL A 71 20.94 -7.57 -10.51
CA VAL A 71 21.95 -6.64 -9.99
C VAL A 71 22.00 -6.75 -8.48
N THR A 72 23.19 -6.98 -7.93
CA THR A 72 23.40 -7.03 -6.48
C THR A 72 24.28 -5.87 -6.04
N ILE A 73 23.81 -5.09 -5.08
CA ILE A 73 24.46 -3.89 -4.54
C ILE A 73 24.82 -4.14 -3.08
N TYR A 74 26.11 -4.09 -2.78
CA TYR A 74 26.61 -4.23 -1.41
C TYR A 74 26.72 -2.92 -0.64
N GLY A 75 26.58 -1.79 -1.30
CA GLY A 75 26.49 -0.47 -0.68
C GLY A 75 26.65 0.64 -1.71
N LEU A 76 25.75 1.59 -1.67
CA LEU A 76 25.78 2.86 -2.40
C LEU A 76 25.32 3.95 -1.45
N ASP A 77 25.77 5.19 -1.67
CA ASP A 77 25.23 6.32 -0.90
C ASP A 77 23.73 6.49 -1.15
N ALA A 78 23.31 6.44 -2.42
CA ALA A 78 21.91 6.40 -2.83
C ALA A 78 21.79 5.75 -4.22
N ILE A 79 20.58 5.32 -4.58
CA ILE A 79 20.23 4.96 -5.96
C ILE A 79 19.47 6.15 -6.55
N GLU A 80 20.08 6.74 -7.60
CA GLU A 80 19.57 7.94 -8.26
C GLU A 80 18.60 7.60 -9.40
N VAL A 81 17.84 8.58 -9.84
CA VAL A 81 16.78 8.42 -10.84
C VAL A 81 17.25 7.80 -12.17
N ASN A 82 18.48 8.09 -12.59
CA ASN A 82 19.02 7.64 -13.87
C ASN A 82 19.97 6.45 -13.76
N ASP A 83 20.20 5.87 -12.59
CA ASP A 83 21.08 4.72 -12.43
C ASP A 83 20.59 3.52 -13.25
N PHE A 84 19.27 3.31 -13.28
CA PHE A 84 18.63 2.24 -14.04
C PHE A 84 17.76 2.77 -15.20
N ARG A 85 17.92 4.03 -15.54
CA ARG A 85 17.24 4.70 -16.67
C ARG A 85 18.28 5.41 -17.54
N SER A 86 17.90 5.72 -18.80
CA SER A 86 18.74 6.60 -19.65
C SER A 86 18.83 8.00 -19.04
N ALA A 87 19.91 8.71 -19.35
CA ALA A 87 20.15 10.06 -18.83
C ALA A 87 19.04 11.06 -19.15
N ASP A 88 18.26 10.83 -20.23
CA ASP A 88 17.05 11.59 -20.60
C ASP A 88 15.78 11.04 -19.95
N GLY A 89 15.86 9.97 -19.15
CA GLY A 89 14.75 9.33 -18.46
C GLY A 89 13.75 8.60 -19.38
N THR A 90 14.02 8.46 -20.67
CA THR A 90 13.07 7.89 -21.64
C THR A 90 13.10 6.38 -21.73
N LYS A 91 14.19 5.73 -21.35
CA LYS A 91 14.38 4.27 -21.42
C LYS A 91 14.72 3.71 -20.06
N ALA A 92 14.11 2.60 -19.68
CA ALA A 92 14.43 1.82 -18.48
C ALA A 92 15.38 0.66 -18.79
N ALA A 93 15.92 0.02 -17.76
CA ALA A 93 16.79 -1.15 -17.88
C ALA A 93 15.98 -2.39 -18.33
N ALA A 94 15.90 -2.60 -19.64
CA ALA A 94 15.04 -3.60 -20.29
C ALA A 94 15.38 -5.06 -19.92
N HIS A 95 16.59 -5.32 -19.40
CA HIS A 95 17.08 -6.65 -19.03
C HIS A 95 17.32 -6.81 -17.52
N LEU A 96 16.85 -5.86 -16.72
CA LEU A 96 16.92 -5.99 -15.26
C LEU A 96 15.81 -6.96 -14.81
N LYS A 97 16.22 -8.14 -14.32
CA LYS A 97 15.32 -9.18 -13.83
C LYS A 97 15.16 -9.16 -12.32
N GLY A 98 16.20 -8.79 -11.61
CA GLY A 98 16.17 -8.69 -10.16
C GLY A 98 17.12 -7.63 -9.64
N ILE A 99 16.81 -7.11 -8.44
CA ILE A 99 17.67 -6.19 -7.70
C ILE A 99 17.80 -6.67 -6.25
N ASN A 100 19.05 -6.86 -5.81
CA ASN A 100 19.38 -7.14 -4.41
C ASN A 100 20.17 -5.97 -3.85
N ILE A 101 19.70 -5.35 -2.78
CA ILE A 101 20.42 -4.31 -2.02
C ILE A 101 20.73 -4.90 -0.65
N LEU A 102 21.94 -5.40 -0.48
CA LEU A 102 22.36 -6.15 0.70
C LEU A 102 23.15 -5.27 1.69
N GLY A 103 23.82 -4.25 1.18
CA GLY A 103 24.57 -3.29 2.00
C GLY A 103 23.78 -2.01 2.30
N ASN A 104 24.44 -1.12 3.03
CA ASN A 104 23.84 0.17 3.41
C ASN A 104 23.67 1.06 2.19
N THR A 105 22.45 1.48 1.94
CA THR A 105 22.08 2.44 0.89
C THR A 105 21.06 3.39 1.49
N ALA A 106 21.35 4.69 1.52
CA ALA A 106 20.52 5.63 2.28
C ALA A 106 19.09 5.71 1.71
N SER A 107 18.95 5.74 0.38
CA SER A 107 17.65 5.94 -0.27
C SER A 107 17.63 5.44 -1.71
N ILE A 108 16.42 5.29 -2.23
CA ILE A 108 16.13 5.14 -3.66
C ILE A 108 15.33 6.35 -4.11
N ALA A 109 15.84 7.05 -5.14
CA ALA A 109 15.19 8.23 -5.68
C ALA A 109 13.85 7.91 -6.37
N ALA A 110 12.99 8.90 -6.49
CA ALA A 110 11.72 8.76 -7.22
C ALA A 110 11.95 8.25 -8.66
N ASN A 111 11.08 7.35 -9.13
CA ASN A 111 11.10 6.76 -10.48
C ASN A 111 12.36 5.95 -10.83
N ALA A 112 13.25 5.60 -9.89
CA ALA A 112 14.55 4.99 -10.20
C ALA A 112 14.47 3.69 -11.02
N PHE A 113 13.42 2.89 -10.83
CA PHE A 113 13.16 1.64 -11.56
C PHE A 113 11.89 1.70 -12.41
N GLU A 114 11.32 2.90 -12.64
CA GLU A 114 10.10 3.03 -13.47
C GLU A 114 10.29 2.42 -14.85
N GLY A 115 9.33 1.57 -15.27
CA GLY A 115 9.33 0.93 -16.59
C GLY A 115 10.32 -0.22 -16.75
N CYS A 116 10.86 -0.79 -15.66
CA CYS A 116 11.67 -2.00 -15.72
C CYS A 116 10.75 -3.22 -15.95
N GLU A 117 10.32 -3.43 -17.21
CA GLU A 117 9.27 -4.39 -17.59
C GLU A 117 9.56 -5.85 -17.21
N LYS A 118 10.85 -6.22 -17.10
CA LYS A 118 11.28 -7.58 -16.75
C LYS A 118 11.66 -7.76 -15.29
N LEU A 119 11.58 -6.71 -14.48
CA LEU A 119 11.92 -6.78 -13.06
C LEU A 119 10.91 -7.69 -12.33
N GLU A 120 11.37 -8.85 -11.88
CA GLU A 120 10.56 -9.86 -11.18
C GLU A 120 10.74 -9.77 -9.66
N THR A 121 11.96 -9.46 -9.18
CA THR A 121 12.30 -9.53 -7.76
C THR A 121 13.02 -8.29 -7.27
N VAL A 122 12.64 -7.83 -6.08
CA VAL A 122 13.32 -6.75 -5.33
C VAL A 122 13.58 -7.24 -3.92
N ASN A 123 14.86 -7.29 -3.54
CA ASN A 123 15.29 -7.74 -2.21
C ASN A 123 16.19 -6.68 -1.57
N ILE A 124 15.65 -5.93 -0.63
CA ILE A 124 16.36 -4.89 0.12
C ILE A 124 16.47 -5.34 1.57
N THR A 125 17.61 -5.91 1.93
CA THR A 125 17.90 -6.38 3.30
C THR A 125 18.94 -5.52 4.02
N GLY A 126 19.68 -4.70 3.26
CA GLY A 126 20.58 -3.69 3.83
C GLY A 126 19.83 -2.54 4.51
N ASN A 127 20.55 -1.73 5.29
CA ASN A 127 19.96 -0.56 5.92
C ASN A 127 19.59 0.49 4.86
N MET A 128 18.33 0.90 4.87
CA MET A 128 17.79 1.94 3.99
C MET A 128 16.76 2.76 4.76
N SER A 129 16.75 4.07 4.59
CA SER A 129 15.78 4.93 5.28
C SER A 129 14.55 5.26 4.44
N SER A 130 14.70 5.41 3.12
CA SER A 130 13.60 5.87 2.28
C SER A 130 13.56 5.28 0.89
N ILE A 131 12.34 5.12 0.40
CA ILE A 131 12.01 4.80 -1.00
C ILE A 131 11.16 5.96 -1.51
N GLY A 132 11.53 6.52 -2.66
CA GLY A 132 10.88 7.69 -3.26
C GLY A 132 9.53 7.37 -3.92
N ASP A 133 8.94 8.39 -4.55
CA ASP A 133 7.67 8.26 -5.26
C ASP A 133 7.84 7.42 -6.53
N TYR A 134 6.85 6.58 -6.87
CA TYR A 134 6.80 5.85 -8.15
C TYR A 134 8.05 5.00 -8.47
N VAL A 135 8.79 4.55 -7.46
CA VAL A 135 10.11 3.90 -7.65
C VAL A 135 10.02 2.70 -8.58
N PHE A 136 9.01 1.85 -8.44
CA PHE A 136 8.80 0.65 -9.26
C PHE A 136 7.58 0.78 -10.18
N LYS A 137 7.19 2.00 -10.52
CA LYS A 137 6.05 2.25 -11.39
C LYS A 137 6.23 1.53 -12.74
N ASP A 138 5.14 0.94 -13.26
CA ASP A 138 5.11 0.24 -14.54
C ASP A 138 6.15 -0.91 -14.63
N CYS A 139 6.26 -1.72 -13.55
CA CYS A 139 7.02 -2.96 -13.51
C CYS A 139 6.08 -4.18 -13.51
N PRO A 140 5.44 -4.55 -14.64
CA PRO A 140 4.35 -5.54 -14.69
C PRO A 140 4.79 -6.97 -14.38
N ALA A 141 6.11 -7.27 -14.44
CA ALA A 141 6.64 -8.57 -14.07
C ALA A 141 6.90 -8.73 -12.56
N LEU A 142 6.94 -7.61 -11.81
CA LEU A 142 7.31 -7.61 -10.39
C LEU A 142 6.30 -8.40 -9.56
N ASN A 143 6.79 -9.39 -8.82
CA ASN A 143 5.92 -10.29 -8.06
C ASN A 143 6.46 -10.65 -6.67
N ASP A 144 7.74 -10.36 -6.39
CA ASP A 144 8.38 -10.64 -5.11
C ASP A 144 9.17 -9.42 -4.64
N VAL A 145 8.73 -8.83 -3.53
CA VAL A 145 9.34 -7.64 -2.93
C VAL A 145 9.57 -7.86 -1.45
N THR A 146 10.82 -7.77 -1.04
CA THR A 146 11.23 -7.78 0.36
C THR A 146 11.95 -6.48 0.70
N LEU A 147 11.48 -5.78 1.73
CA LEU A 147 11.98 -4.50 2.18
C LEU A 147 12.53 -4.58 3.60
N SER A 148 13.64 -3.87 3.83
CA SER A 148 14.33 -3.80 5.12
C SER A 148 13.47 -3.19 6.23
N GLY A 149 13.67 -3.69 7.45
CA GLY A 149 13.04 -3.15 8.66
C GLY A 149 13.44 -1.71 9.03
N THR A 150 14.48 -1.16 8.39
CA THR A 150 14.95 0.21 8.67
C THR A 150 14.24 1.29 7.83
N ILE A 151 13.46 0.90 6.80
CA ILE A 151 12.72 1.84 5.97
C ILE A 151 11.63 2.50 6.82
N ASN A 152 11.67 3.83 6.90
CA ASN A 152 10.71 4.63 7.65
C ASN A 152 9.97 5.66 6.78
N SER A 153 10.30 5.72 5.49
CA SER A 153 9.62 6.57 4.50
C SER A 153 9.37 5.81 3.21
N LEU A 154 8.11 5.72 2.81
CA LEU A 154 7.65 5.28 1.49
C LEU A 154 7.03 6.46 0.77
N GLY A 155 7.44 6.67 -0.47
CA GLY A 155 6.86 7.66 -1.36
C GLY A 155 5.45 7.33 -1.82
N LEU A 156 4.93 8.17 -2.70
CA LEU A 156 3.59 8.04 -3.27
C LEU A 156 3.55 6.83 -4.22
N ILE A 157 2.60 5.92 -4.00
CA ILE A 157 2.31 4.70 -4.79
C ILE A 157 3.54 4.12 -5.50
N PRO A 158 4.52 3.61 -4.73
CA PRO A 158 5.79 3.14 -5.28
C PRO A 158 5.66 1.95 -6.23
N PHE A 159 4.54 1.20 -6.21
CA PHE A 159 4.33 -0.04 -6.96
C PHE A 159 3.19 0.04 -8.01
N THR A 160 2.73 1.24 -8.35
CA THR A 160 1.67 1.39 -9.37
C THR A 160 2.10 0.81 -10.72
N GLY A 161 1.21 0.08 -11.41
CA GLY A 161 1.51 -0.64 -12.65
C GLY A 161 2.28 -1.96 -12.43
N CYS A 162 2.27 -2.50 -11.20
CA CYS A 162 2.86 -3.81 -10.87
C CYS A 162 1.76 -4.89 -10.78
N ASP A 163 1.17 -5.27 -11.91
CA ASP A 163 -0.03 -6.11 -12.02
C ASP A 163 0.10 -7.49 -11.34
N LYS A 164 1.32 -7.98 -11.12
CA LYS A 164 1.58 -9.27 -10.48
C LYS A 164 1.88 -9.17 -8.99
N LEU A 165 2.17 -7.97 -8.49
CA LEU A 165 2.55 -7.78 -7.11
C LEU A 165 1.33 -7.79 -6.19
N SER A 166 1.19 -8.83 -5.39
CA SER A 166 0.10 -9.00 -4.43
C SER A 166 0.51 -8.90 -2.97
N ASN A 167 1.81 -8.85 -2.69
CA ASN A 167 2.34 -8.72 -1.33
C ASN A 167 3.71 -8.06 -1.34
N VAL A 168 4.00 -7.29 -0.28
CA VAL A 168 5.32 -6.74 0.03
C VAL A 168 5.71 -7.20 1.43
N SER A 169 6.85 -7.88 1.54
CA SER A 169 7.38 -8.33 2.82
C SER A 169 8.19 -7.21 3.50
N PHE A 170 7.78 -6.77 4.67
CA PHE A 170 8.51 -5.81 5.50
C PHE A 170 9.22 -6.55 6.64
N LEU A 171 10.54 -6.72 6.55
CA LEU A 171 11.34 -7.50 7.50
C LEU A 171 11.54 -6.76 8.83
N GLY A 172 10.71 -7.09 9.84
CA GLY A 172 10.84 -6.49 11.17
C GLY A 172 10.65 -4.97 11.17
N ASN A 173 9.77 -4.46 10.31
CA ASN A 173 9.53 -3.03 10.16
C ASN A 173 8.41 -2.57 11.09
N ASP A 174 8.66 -1.50 11.85
CA ASP A 174 7.69 -0.91 12.77
C ASP A 174 6.83 0.19 12.11
N TYR A 175 7.20 0.65 10.91
CA TYR A 175 6.56 1.77 10.22
C TYR A 175 5.58 1.33 9.14
N PHE A 176 5.76 0.14 8.56
CA PHE A 176 4.95 -0.36 7.46
C PHE A 176 4.61 -1.83 7.61
N SER A 177 3.46 -2.20 7.09
CA SER A 177 3.05 -3.61 6.92
C SER A 177 2.28 -3.76 5.62
N CYS A 178 2.21 -4.99 5.11
CA CYS A 178 1.32 -5.35 4.01
C CYS A 178 0.38 -6.45 4.47
N ASP A 179 -0.91 -6.24 4.28
CA ASP A 179 -1.93 -7.23 4.62
C ASP A 179 -3.05 -7.17 3.59
N ASN A 180 -3.46 -8.35 3.11
CA ASN A 180 -4.48 -8.49 2.07
C ASN A 180 -4.25 -7.56 0.86
N SER A 181 -3.00 -7.50 0.38
CA SER A 181 -2.54 -6.64 -0.73
C SER A 181 -2.72 -5.14 -0.50
N ILE A 182 -2.78 -4.68 0.73
CA ILE A 182 -2.79 -3.27 1.08
C ILE A 182 -1.57 -2.97 1.95
N ILE A 183 -0.79 -1.98 1.55
CA ILE A 183 0.32 -1.45 2.34
C ILE A 183 -0.21 -0.42 3.31
N TYR A 184 0.10 -0.60 4.58
CA TYR A 184 -0.28 0.29 5.67
C TYR A 184 0.93 0.99 6.27
N GLY A 185 0.77 2.27 6.59
CA GLY A 185 1.60 2.96 7.55
C GLY A 185 1.14 2.63 8.97
N MET A 186 2.09 2.29 9.84
CA MET A 186 1.84 1.85 11.21
C MET A 186 2.07 2.97 12.22
N SER A 187 1.32 2.95 13.31
CA SER A 187 1.53 3.84 14.45
C SER A 187 1.27 3.07 15.74
N GLY A 188 2.27 2.97 16.60
CA GLY A 188 2.16 2.22 17.86
C GLY A 188 1.80 0.74 17.66
N GLY A 189 2.24 0.12 16.57
CA GLY A 189 1.95 -1.28 16.22
C GLY A 189 0.59 -1.53 15.58
N ALA A 190 -0.22 -0.48 15.36
CA ALA A 190 -1.53 -0.58 14.72
C ALA A 190 -1.53 0.04 13.31
N LYS A 191 -2.41 -0.43 12.43
CA LYS A 191 -2.65 0.17 11.12
C LYS A 191 -3.22 1.57 11.30
N ALA A 192 -2.56 2.60 10.75
CA ALA A 192 -2.96 3.99 10.91
C ALA A 192 -3.30 4.67 9.58
N ARG A 193 -2.60 4.33 8.51
CA ARG A 193 -2.78 4.95 7.19
C ARG A 193 -2.75 3.89 6.10
N ILE A 194 -3.64 3.97 5.13
CA ILE A 194 -3.55 3.21 3.88
C ILE A 194 -2.58 3.96 2.96
N ILE A 195 -1.52 3.26 2.51
CA ILE A 195 -0.50 3.82 1.63
C ILE A 195 -0.82 3.49 0.18
N GLU A 196 -1.01 2.20 -0.14
CA GLU A 196 -1.25 1.72 -1.49
C GLU A 196 -1.97 0.37 -1.48
N CYS A 197 -2.95 0.19 -2.34
CA CYS A 197 -3.54 -1.11 -2.70
C CYS A 197 -2.79 -1.66 -3.91
N LEU A 198 -2.17 -2.82 -3.76
CA LEU A 198 -1.39 -3.45 -4.81
C LEU A 198 -2.30 -3.99 -5.93
N GLU A 199 -1.93 -3.73 -7.19
CA GLU A 199 -2.75 -4.09 -8.36
C GLU A 199 -2.82 -5.60 -8.61
N GLY A 200 -1.81 -6.37 -8.18
CA GLY A 200 -1.84 -7.85 -8.19
C GLY A 200 -2.78 -8.48 -7.15
N ARG A 201 -3.60 -7.68 -6.48
CA ARG A 201 -4.62 -8.12 -5.55
C ARG A 201 -5.62 -9.05 -6.25
N THR A 202 -6.00 -10.15 -5.58
CA THR A 202 -7.04 -11.08 -6.07
C THR A 202 -8.36 -10.95 -5.32
N SER A 203 -8.33 -10.45 -4.09
CA SER A 203 -9.54 -10.23 -3.29
C SER A 203 -10.34 -9.05 -3.81
N LYS A 204 -11.63 -9.28 -4.03
CA LYS A 204 -12.56 -8.28 -4.57
C LYS A 204 -13.15 -7.36 -3.51
N TYR A 205 -12.93 -7.66 -2.25
CA TYR A 205 -13.57 -7.00 -1.12
C TYR A 205 -12.55 -6.58 -0.08
N VAL A 206 -12.74 -5.39 0.51
CA VAL A 206 -12.08 -4.96 1.74
C VAL A 206 -13.15 -4.84 2.81
N LYS A 207 -13.02 -5.63 3.87
CA LYS A 207 -14.00 -5.71 4.96
C LYS A 207 -13.75 -4.58 5.98
N PRO A 208 -14.78 -4.13 6.70
CA PRO A 208 -14.64 -3.12 7.74
C PRO A 208 -13.54 -3.46 8.77
N SER A 209 -13.52 -4.72 9.27
CA SER A 209 -12.55 -5.17 10.26
C SER A 209 -11.09 -5.11 9.83
N GLU A 210 -10.81 -5.13 8.51
CA GLU A 210 -9.46 -4.97 7.97
C GLU A 210 -8.94 -3.54 8.12
N LEU A 211 -9.87 -2.57 8.24
CA LEU A 211 -9.61 -1.14 8.27
C LEU A 211 -9.90 -0.49 9.63
N ALA A 212 -10.26 -1.31 10.63
CA ALA A 212 -10.51 -0.83 11.98
C ALA A 212 -9.28 -0.06 12.51
N GLY A 213 -9.51 1.17 13.01
CA GLY A 213 -8.44 2.03 13.51
C GLY A 213 -7.68 2.85 12.46
N VAL A 214 -7.85 2.59 11.16
CA VAL A 214 -7.26 3.42 10.10
C VAL A 214 -7.85 4.84 10.15
N THR A 215 -6.97 5.84 10.17
CA THR A 215 -7.35 7.26 10.31
C THR A 215 -7.18 8.06 9.03
N SER A 216 -6.44 7.55 8.04
CA SER A 216 -6.20 8.26 6.78
C SER A 216 -5.91 7.32 5.61
N ILE A 217 -6.15 7.84 4.40
CA ILE A 217 -5.81 7.22 3.12
C ILE A 217 -4.79 8.14 2.44
N ALA A 218 -3.76 7.58 1.80
CA ALA A 218 -2.85 8.36 0.97
C ALA A 218 -3.54 8.77 -0.35
N PRO A 219 -3.19 9.91 -0.96
CA PRO A 219 -3.60 10.20 -2.33
C PRO A 219 -3.27 9.02 -3.25
N ARG A 220 -4.17 8.70 -4.18
CA ARG A 220 -4.01 7.61 -5.17
C ARG A 220 -3.94 6.19 -4.58
N ALA A 221 -4.19 5.98 -3.30
CA ALA A 221 -3.93 4.69 -2.62
C ALA A 221 -4.63 3.47 -3.24
N PHE A 222 -5.74 3.63 -3.92
CA PHE A 222 -6.46 2.57 -4.64
C PHE A 222 -6.50 2.80 -6.16
N GLN A 223 -5.72 3.76 -6.67
CA GLN A 223 -5.70 4.04 -8.11
C GLN A 223 -5.26 2.80 -8.89
N GLY A 224 -6.00 2.44 -9.94
CA GLY A 224 -5.69 1.28 -10.79
C GLY A 224 -5.96 -0.09 -10.14
N CYS A 225 -6.49 -0.15 -8.92
CA CYS A 225 -6.78 -1.41 -8.22
C CYS A 225 -8.04 -2.09 -8.81
N ASP A 226 -7.93 -2.60 -10.03
CA ASP A 226 -9.05 -3.09 -10.84
C ASP A 226 -9.73 -4.35 -10.28
N ALA A 227 -9.03 -5.16 -9.48
CA ALA A 227 -9.65 -6.32 -8.85
C ALA A 227 -10.69 -5.93 -7.77
N LEU A 228 -10.58 -4.72 -7.20
CA LEU A 228 -11.40 -4.29 -6.07
C LEU A 228 -12.81 -3.89 -6.53
N ARG A 229 -13.83 -4.55 -5.99
CA ARG A 229 -15.25 -4.30 -6.31
C ARG A 229 -16.00 -3.61 -5.18
N GLU A 230 -15.62 -3.86 -3.95
CA GLU A 230 -16.28 -3.27 -2.79
C GLU A 230 -15.27 -2.95 -1.70
N ILE A 231 -15.38 -1.76 -1.14
CA ILE A 231 -14.66 -1.35 0.06
C ILE A 231 -15.63 -0.80 1.08
N ASP A 232 -15.57 -1.36 2.27
CA ASP A 232 -16.36 -0.90 3.42
C ASP A 232 -15.42 -0.24 4.44
N LEU A 233 -15.45 1.10 4.47
CA LEU A 233 -14.62 1.93 5.34
C LEU A 233 -15.34 2.29 6.66
N THR A 234 -16.53 1.73 6.93
CA THR A 234 -17.37 2.15 8.07
C THR A 234 -16.73 1.96 9.44
N GLU A 235 -15.74 1.04 9.59
CA GLU A 235 -14.98 0.88 10.83
C GLU A 235 -13.70 1.72 10.91
N SER A 236 -13.35 2.39 9.82
CA SER A 236 -12.24 3.33 9.82
C SER A 236 -12.62 4.66 10.48
N LYS A 237 -11.61 5.46 10.80
CA LYS A 237 -11.77 6.82 11.33
C LYS A 237 -11.30 7.88 10.32
N ILE A 238 -11.36 7.56 9.04
CA ILE A 238 -10.96 8.52 8.00
C ILE A 238 -11.93 9.71 7.99
N THR A 239 -11.39 10.89 7.74
CA THR A 239 -12.16 12.13 7.61
C THR A 239 -12.22 12.63 6.18
N THR A 240 -11.31 12.14 5.33
CA THR A 240 -11.15 12.62 3.96
C THR A 240 -10.90 11.45 3.01
N VAL A 241 -11.59 11.44 1.87
CA VAL A 241 -11.23 10.67 0.69
C VAL A 241 -10.33 11.57 -0.16
N PRO A 242 -9.01 11.28 -0.24
CA PRO A 242 -8.06 12.18 -0.87
C PRO A 242 -8.11 12.13 -2.40
N GLU A 243 -7.34 13.04 -3.00
CA GLU A 243 -7.22 13.20 -4.46
C GLU A 243 -6.82 11.88 -5.14
N TYR A 244 -7.56 11.50 -6.18
CA TYR A 244 -7.40 10.25 -6.97
C TYR A 244 -7.46 8.96 -6.14
N ALA A 245 -7.96 8.97 -4.91
CA ALA A 245 -7.92 7.79 -4.03
C ALA A 245 -8.48 6.52 -4.68
N PHE A 246 -9.56 6.63 -5.43
CA PHE A 246 -10.24 5.54 -6.14
C PHE A 246 -10.32 5.80 -7.66
N ALA A 247 -9.38 6.57 -8.20
CA ALA A 247 -9.35 6.82 -9.63
C ALA A 247 -8.95 5.55 -10.41
N ASP A 248 -9.42 5.45 -11.64
CA ASP A 248 -9.10 4.35 -12.57
C ASP A 248 -9.42 2.94 -12.01
N THR A 249 -10.39 2.81 -11.08
CA THR A 249 -10.87 1.54 -10.51
C THR A 249 -12.06 1.02 -11.31
N ALA A 250 -11.83 0.40 -12.47
CA ALA A 250 -12.86 0.07 -13.45
C ALA A 250 -13.92 -0.94 -12.93
N GLU A 251 -13.52 -1.89 -12.10
CA GLU A 251 -14.39 -2.93 -11.54
C GLU A 251 -15.06 -2.55 -10.19
N MET A 252 -14.74 -1.37 -9.64
CA MET A 252 -15.33 -0.89 -8.40
C MET A 252 -16.86 -0.75 -8.55
N ARG A 253 -17.61 -1.20 -7.54
CA ARG A 253 -19.08 -1.11 -7.50
C ARG A 253 -19.59 -0.35 -6.30
N THR A 254 -19.13 -0.71 -5.11
CA THR A 254 -19.66 -0.14 -3.87
C THR A 254 -18.55 0.41 -3.00
N ILE A 255 -18.75 1.64 -2.54
CA ILE A 255 -17.88 2.31 -1.56
C ILE A 255 -18.78 2.76 -0.41
N LYS A 256 -18.42 2.36 0.83
CA LYS A 256 -19.09 2.79 2.05
C LYS A 256 -18.14 3.61 2.88
N LEU A 257 -18.51 4.87 3.13
CA LEU A 257 -17.70 5.81 3.91
C LEU A 257 -18.14 5.77 5.39
N PRO A 258 -17.19 5.98 6.31
CA PRO A 258 -17.52 6.08 7.74
C PRO A 258 -18.26 7.39 8.05
N THR A 259 -18.93 7.43 9.17
CA THR A 259 -19.61 8.64 9.66
C THR A 259 -18.66 9.80 9.93
N THR A 260 -17.40 9.52 10.19
CA THR A 260 -16.33 10.51 10.37
C THR A 260 -15.92 11.22 9.09
N CYS A 261 -16.27 10.66 7.91
CA CYS A 261 -15.87 11.24 6.63
C CYS A 261 -16.66 12.51 6.32
N THR A 262 -15.94 13.62 6.21
CA THR A 262 -16.52 14.95 5.93
C THR A 262 -16.15 15.52 4.57
N THR A 263 -15.12 14.96 3.92
CA THR A 263 -14.53 15.53 2.72
C THR A 263 -14.25 14.47 1.65
N ILE A 264 -14.57 14.79 0.40
CA ILE A 264 -14.11 14.10 -0.80
C ILE A 264 -13.36 15.12 -1.64
N GLU A 265 -12.09 14.85 -1.94
CA GLU A 265 -11.23 15.77 -2.71
C GLU A 265 -11.42 15.60 -4.23
N ASP A 266 -10.77 16.47 -5.00
CA ASP A 266 -10.85 16.46 -6.45
C ASP A 266 -10.35 15.14 -7.04
N TYR A 267 -11.02 14.68 -8.10
CA TYR A 267 -10.69 13.46 -8.85
C TYR A 267 -10.73 12.17 -8.03
N ALA A 268 -11.25 12.19 -6.80
CA ALA A 268 -11.23 11.03 -5.89
C ALA A 268 -11.77 9.74 -6.54
N PHE A 269 -12.77 9.85 -7.42
CA PHE A 269 -13.40 8.73 -8.13
C PHE A 269 -13.29 8.84 -9.66
N LYS A 270 -12.33 9.61 -10.17
CA LYS A 270 -12.17 9.81 -11.62
C LYS A 270 -12.01 8.48 -12.34
N LYS A 271 -12.83 8.24 -13.39
CA LYS A 271 -12.85 6.99 -14.16
C LYS A 271 -13.07 5.72 -13.32
N SER A 272 -13.65 5.85 -12.13
CA SER A 272 -14.08 4.69 -11.35
C SER A 272 -15.32 4.06 -11.96
N GLY A 273 -15.43 2.73 -11.84
CA GLY A 273 -16.62 1.96 -12.20
C GLY A 273 -17.71 2.00 -11.13
N MET A 274 -17.58 2.84 -10.12
CA MET A 274 -18.48 2.92 -8.97
C MET A 274 -19.95 3.03 -9.39
N GLU A 275 -20.76 2.13 -8.86
CA GLU A 275 -22.22 2.09 -9.05
C GLU A 275 -22.96 2.63 -7.81
N ARG A 276 -22.35 2.52 -6.61
CA ARG A 276 -22.98 2.90 -5.35
C ARG A 276 -21.97 3.55 -4.40
N LEU A 277 -22.35 4.70 -3.87
CA LEU A 277 -21.64 5.38 -2.77
C LEU A 277 -22.57 5.52 -1.57
N GLU A 278 -22.15 5.03 -0.41
CA GLU A 278 -22.86 5.22 0.85
C GLU A 278 -22.07 6.20 1.73
N ALA A 279 -22.69 7.30 2.13
CA ALA A 279 -22.07 8.28 3.00
C ALA A 279 -23.09 8.96 3.93
N SER A 280 -22.62 9.32 5.11
CA SER A 280 -23.44 9.96 6.13
C SER A 280 -23.81 11.42 5.80
N GLN A 281 -24.70 11.99 6.59
CA GLN A 281 -25.07 13.41 6.52
C GLN A 281 -23.92 14.37 6.86
N TYR A 282 -22.84 13.89 7.44
CA TYR A 282 -21.72 14.72 7.88
C TYR A 282 -20.76 15.08 6.74
N LEU A 283 -20.89 14.43 5.57
CA LEU A 283 -20.14 14.82 4.38
C LEU A 283 -20.58 16.23 3.94
N ASN A 284 -19.67 17.18 3.95
CA ASN A 284 -19.97 18.61 3.75
C ASN A 284 -19.06 19.32 2.74
N LEU A 285 -18.07 18.61 2.19
CA LEU A 285 -17.18 19.12 1.16
C LEU A 285 -16.95 18.07 0.08
N ILE A 286 -17.23 18.42 -1.17
CA ILE A 286 -16.98 17.59 -2.34
C ILE A 286 -16.22 18.44 -3.35
N GLY A 287 -15.05 17.95 -3.78
CA GLY A 287 -14.24 18.57 -4.81
C GLY A 287 -15.01 18.71 -6.12
N GLN A 288 -14.73 19.76 -6.86
CA GLN A 288 -15.45 20.07 -8.09
C GLN A 288 -15.41 18.93 -9.11
N HIS A 289 -14.30 18.23 -9.17
CA HIS A 289 -13.97 17.17 -10.13
C HIS A 289 -13.99 15.77 -9.50
N ALA A 290 -14.52 15.61 -8.27
CA ALA A 290 -14.47 14.37 -7.50
C ALA A 290 -15.03 13.15 -8.24
N PHE A 291 -16.05 13.35 -9.07
CA PHE A 291 -16.77 12.31 -9.81
C PHE A 291 -16.61 12.45 -11.35
N ASP A 292 -15.55 13.10 -11.81
CA ASP A 292 -15.35 13.28 -13.24
C ASP A 292 -15.11 11.92 -13.95
N ASP A 293 -15.67 11.82 -15.16
CA ASP A 293 -15.50 10.65 -16.03
C ASP A 293 -15.89 9.30 -15.40
N LEU A 294 -16.80 9.28 -14.40
CA LEU A 294 -17.31 8.01 -13.86
C LEU A 294 -17.78 7.09 -14.99
N LEU A 295 -17.30 5.85 -15.04
CA LEU A 295 -17.58 4.93 -16.13
C LEU A 295 -19.07 4.58 -16.23
N LYS A 296 -19.76 4.49 -15.11
CA LYS A 296 -21.21 4.19 -15.05
C LYS A 296 -22.09 5.41 -15.28
N ALA A 297 -21.60 6.62 -15.01
CA ALA A 297 -22.33 7.86 -15.20
C ALA A 297 -22.29 8.40 -16.64
N ASN A 298 -21.53 7.78 -17.53
CA ASN A 298 -21.38 8.26 -18.92
C ASN A 298 -21.90 7.19 -19.92
N PRO A 299 -23.02 7.37 -20.64
CA PRO A 299 -23.80 8.63 -20.69
C PRO A 299 -24.97 8.72 -19.70
N LYS A 300 -25.10 7.81 -18.73
CA LYS A 300 -26.26 7.68 -17.86
C LYS A 300 -25.91 7.94 -16.38
N PRO A 301 -25.95 9.21 -15.93
CA PRO A 301 -25.69 9.54 -14.52
C PRO A 301 -26.59 8.77 -13.56
N GLU A 302 -27.85 8.47 -13.96
CA GLU A 302 -28.82 7.72 -13.16
C GLU A 302 -28.41 6.28 -12.84
N ASP A 303 -27.42 5.72 -13.53
CA ASP A 303 -26.89 4.39 -13.21
C ASP A 303 -25.98 4.40 -11.96
N VAL A 304 -25.62 5.59 -11.44
CA VAL A 304 -24.88 5.76 -10.18
C VAL A 304 -25.85 6.10 -9.06
N VAL A 305 -25.82 5.30 -8.00
CA VAL A 305 -26.68 5.45 -6.83
C VAL A 305 -25.89 6.09 -5.67
N ILE A 306 -26.36 7.21 -5.19
CA ILE A 306 -25.82 7.89 -4.02
C ILE A 306 -26.76 7.68 -2.84
N CYS A 307 -26.26 7.01 -1.80
CA CYS A 307 -26.99 6.77 -0.56
C CYS A 307 -26.62 7.81 0.47
N SER A 308 -27.56 8.66 0.81
CA SER A 308 -27.35 9.74 1.77
C SER A 308 -28.71 10.24 2.30
N PRO A 309 -28.78 10.69 3.55
CA PRO A 309 -30.03 11.27 4.09
C PRO A 309 -30.54 12.46 3.28
N GLU A 310 -31.86 12.59 3.21
CA GLU A 310 -32.53 13.74 2.57
C GLU A 310 -31.97 15.07 3.08
N ASN A 311 -31.83 16.02 2.14
CA ASN A 311 -31.36 17.38 2.42
C ASN A 311 -29.92 17.48 2.93
N SER A 312 -29.14 16.36 2.94
CA SER A 312 -27.70 16.40 3.19
C SER A 312 -26.99 17.11 2.03
N TYR A 313 -25.73 17.52 2.26
CA TYR A 313 -24.92 18.15 1.22
C TYR A 313 -24.74 17.20 0.02
N LEU A 314 -24.41 15.91 0.27
CA LEU A 314 -24.25 14.91 -0.77
C LEU A 314 -25.54 14.61 -1.53
N TYR A 315 -26.70 14.58 -0.84
CA TYR A 315 -28.02 14.43 -1.46
C TYR A 315 -28.26 15.53 -2.51
N ASN A 316 -28.08 16.79 -2.11
CA ASN A 316 -28.29 17.93 -3.01
C ASN A 316 -27.28 17.93 -4.18
N TYR A 317 -26.03 17.56 -3.92
CA TYR A 317 -25.01 17.41 -4.95
C TYR A 317 -25.39 16.32 -5.96
N ALA A 318 -25.83 15.15 -5.49
CA ALA A 318 -26.22 14.03 -6.35
C ALA A 318 -27.39 14.39 -7.27
N GLN A 319 -28.42 15.08 -6.74
CA GLN A 319 -29.54 15.58 -7.54
C GLN A 319 -29.07 16.56 -8.62
N LEU A 320 -28.17 17.48 -8.28
CA LEU A 320 -27.61 18.45 -9.24
C LEU A 320 -26.85 17.78 -10.37
N LYS A 321 -26.14 16.67 -10.07
CA LYS A 321 -25.37 15.90 -11.05
C LYS A 321 -26.19 14.87 -11.83
N GLY A 322 -27.47 14.66 -11.45
CA GLY A 322 -28.36 13.69 -12.09
C GLY A 322 -28.17 12.25 -11.66
N PHE A 323 -27.49 12.00 -10.54
CA PHE A 323 -27.36 10.69 -9.95
C PHE A 323 -28.67 10.22 -9.31
N THR A 324 -28.91 8.92 -9.28
CA THR A 324 -30.01 8.33 -8.50
C THR A 324 -29.71 8.49 -7.01
N VAL A 325 -30.72 8.93 -6.25
CA VAL A 325 -30.57 9.09 -4.79
C VAL A 325 -31.37 8.02 -4.07
N ASP A 326 -30.72 7.36 -3.14
CA ASP A 326 -31.32 6.42 -2.20
C ASP A 326 -31.27 7.03 -0.79
N THR A 327 -32.44 7.35 -0.23
CA THR A 327 -32.57 7.97 1.10
C THR A 327 -32.85 6.96 2.19
N THR A 328 -32.81 5.66 1.87
CA THR A 328 -32.92 4.61 2.89
C THR A 328 -31.89 4.84 3.98
N PRO A 329 -32.28 4.89 5.26
CA PRO A 329 -31.32 5.13 6.33
C PRO A 329 -30.16 4.14 6.29
N LEU A 330 -28.94 4.67 6.27
CA LEU A 330 -27.76 3.86 6.42
C LEU A 330 -27.75 3.20 7.79
N VAL A 331 -27.30 1.95 7.82
CA VAL A 331 -27.11 1.26 9.08
C VAL A 331 -25.85 1.86 9.73
N GLU A 332 -26.06 2.72 10.72
CA GLU A 332 -24.97 3.27 11.51
C GLU A 332 -24.59 2.28 12.61
N TYR A 333 -23.30 2.09 12.82
CA TYR A 333 -22.76 1.31 13.92
C TYR A 333 -21.95 2.24 14.82
N PHE A 334 -22.14 2.10 16.11
CA PHE A 334 -21.46 2.87 17.13
C PHE A 334 -20.55 1.97 17.96
N THR A 335 -19.41 2.50 18.36
CA THR A 335 -18.47 1.82 19.25
C THR A 335 -18.85 2.11 20.69
N VAL A 336 -19.11 1.06 21.46
CA VAL A 336 -19.43 1.15 22.88
C VAL A 336 -18.26 0.62 23.69
N ASN A 337 -17.68 1.47 24.50
CA ASN A 337 -16.58 1.14 25.40
C ASN A 337 -17.07 1.17 26.84
N PHE A 338 -16.98 0.05 27.54
CA PHE A 338 -17.35 -0.03 28.94
C PHE A 338 -16.18 0.34 29.84
N ARG A 339 -16.43 1.16 30.86
CA ARG A 339 -15.46 1.50 31.89
C ARG A 339 -15.98 1.08 33.25
N ASP A 340 -15.16 0.41 34.02
CA ASP A 340 -15.49 -0.02 35.38
C ASP A 340 -14.39 0.45 36.35
N TRP A 341 -14.68 0.41 37.62
CA TRP A 341 -13.73 0.79 38.66
C TRP A 341 -12.56 -0.19 38.70
N ASN A 342 -11.36 0.33 38.60
CA ASN A 342 -10.12 -0.43 38.77
C ASN A 342 -9.49 -0.11 40.11
N GLU A 343 -9.45 -1.08 41.00
CA GLU A 343 -8.94 -0.91 42.38
C GLU A 343 -7.44 -0.60 42.41
N GLU A 344 -6.66 -1.14 41.47
CA GLU A 344 -5.21 -0.88 41.40
C GLU A 344 -4.91 0.56 40.95
N LEU A 345 -5.71 1.09 40.04
CA LEU A 345 -5.57 2.46 39.53
C LEU A 345 -6.31 3.48 40.40
N GLY A 346 -7.24 3.06 41.23
CA GLY A 346 -8.11 3.96 42.00
C GLY A 346 -8.97 4.88 41.13
N SER A 347 -9.33 4.43 39.91
CA SER A 347 -10.09 5.19 38.92
C SER A 347 -10.85 4.27 37.96
N TYR A 348 -11.79 4.85 37.17
CA TYR A 348 -12.48 4.10 36.12
C TYR A 348 -11.52 3.85 34.94
N ALA A 349 -11.42 2.60 34.53
CA ALA A 349 -10.63 2.13 33.39
C ALA A 349 -11.49 1.36 32.40
N LEU A 350 -11.04 1.26 31.15
CA LEU A 350 -11.69 0.42 30.15
C LEU A 350 -11.73 -1.05 30.62
N VAL A 351 -12.88 -1.68 30.45
CA VAL A 351 -13.01 -3.13 30.70
C VAL A 351 -12.34 -3.85 29.52
N PRO A 352 -11.29 -4.65 29.76
CA PRO A 352 -10.63 -5.38 28.69
C PRO A 352 -11.60 -6.25 27.88
N ASP A 353 -11.42 -6.28 26.56
CA ASP A 353 -12.19 -7.11 25.62
C ASP A 353 -13.72 -6.87 25.64
N ALA A 354 -14.18 -5.76 26.23
CA ALA A 354 -15.61 -5.43 26.31
C ALA A 354 -16.07 -4.37 25.29
N GLU A 355 -15.17 -3.90 24.42
CA GLU A 355 -15.56 -3.03 23.30
C GLU A 355 -16.59 -3.74 22.40
N GLN A 356 -17.70 -3.08 22.11
CA GLN A 356 -18.75 -3.63 21.26
C GLN A 356 -19.06 -2.66 20.14
N ARG A 357 -19.32 -3.21 18.96
CA ARG A 357 -19.85 -2.49 17.83
C ARG A 357 -21.35 -2.77 17.72
N VAL A 358 -22.17 -1.76 17.97
CA VAL A 358 -23.60 -1.89 18.07
C VAL A 358 -24.27 -1.08 16.96
N LYS A 359 -25.27 -1.66 16.31
CA LYS A 359 -26.08 -0.98 15.33
C LYS A 359 -26.89 0.12 16.00
N GLY A 360 -26.96 1.29 15.36
CA GLY A 360 -27.73 2.45 15.87
C GLY A 360 -29.16 2.08 16.21
N GLY A 361 -29.61 2.45 17.38
CA GLY A 361 -30.88 2.09 17.94
C GLY A 361 -30.99 0.71 18.58
N GLU A 362 -29.93 -0.11 18.55
CA GLU A 362 -29.85 -1.39 19.25
C GLU A 362 -29.12 -1.25 20.59
N ALA A 363 -29.30 -2.22 21.47
CA ALA A 363 -28.68 -2.23 22.77
C ALA A 363 -27.28 -2.86 22.73
N ALA A 364 -26.32 -2.28 23.45
CA ALA A 364 -25.09 -2.96 23.79
C ALA A 364 -25.31 -3.97 24.92
N THR A 365 -24.48 -5.02 24.97
CA THR A 365 -24.51 -6.02 26.04
C THR A 365 -23.41 -5.70 27.05
N PRO A 366 -23.71 -5.05 28.17
CA PRO A 366 -22.69 -4.67 29.12
C PRO A 366 -22.06 -5.89 29.77
N PRO A 367 -20.74 -5.84 30.04
CA PRO A 367 -20.07 -6.87 30.81
C PRO A 367 -20.58 -6.90 32.27
N THR A 368 -20.31 -8.00 32.97
CA THR A 368 -20.56 -8.02 34.40
C THR A 368 -19.59 -7.05 35.10
N PRO A 369 -20.09 -6.04 35.81
CA PRO A 369 -19.23 -5.06 36.45
C PRO A 369 -18.46 -5.70 37.61
N ALA A 370 -17.17 -5.40 37.72
CA ALA A 370 -16.35 -5.74 38.88
C ALA A 370 -16.71 -4.80 40.06
N GLY A 371 -16.97 -3.54 39.73
CA GLY A 371 -17.39 -2.54 40.71
C GLY A 371 -16.28 -2.14 41.67
N LYS A 372 -16.57 -1.15 42.49
CA LYS A 372 -15.70 -0.70 43.57
C LYS A 372 -16.00 -1.45 44.87
N SER A 373 -14.96 -1.88 45.58
CA SER A 373 -15.11 -2.62 46.80
C SER A 373 -15.97 -1.89 47.85
N GLY A 374 -17.03 -2.57 48.32
CA GLY A 374 -17.99 -2.02 49.27
C GLY A 374 -19.14 -1.19 48.64
N GLU A 375 -19.19 -1.04 47.34
CA GLU A 375 -20.27 -0.39 46.62
C GLU A 375 -21.10 -1.42 45.81
N VAL A 376 -22.38 -1.14 45.60
CA VAL A 376 -23.26 -1.97 44.77
C VAL A 376 -23.45 -1.30 43.43
N PHE A 377 -23.14 -2.03 42.36
CA PHE A 377 -23.41 -1.54 41.01
C PHE A 377 -24.89 -1.22 40.83
N GLN A 378 -25.21 -0.08 40.26
CA GLN A 378 -26.58 0.37 40.04
C GLN A 378 -26.97 0.35 38.56
N TYR A 379 -26.19 0.97 37.69
CA TYR A 379 -26.45 1.04 36.25
C TYR A 379 -25.22 1.55 35.49
N TRP A 380 -25.22 1.33 34.20
CA TRP A 380 -24.26 1.96 33.27
C TRP A 380 -24.73 3.35 32.88
N ASP A 381 -23.86 4.31 32.73
CA ASP A 381 -24.14 5.67 32.28
C ASP A 381 -23.18 6.08 31.17
N PRO A 382 -23.65 6.39 29.94
CA PRO A 382 -25.06 6.33 29.51
C PRO A 382 -25.62 4.91 29.47
N ASP A 383 -26.96 4.82 29.48
CA ASP A 383 -27.71 3.58 29.38
C ASP A 383 -27.40 2.86 28.06
N PRO A 384 -26.90 1.63 28.06
CA PRO A 384 -26.56 0.90 26.84
C PRO A 384 -27.77 0.31 26.09
N SER A 385 -28.99 0.57 26.54
CA SER A 385 -30.22 0.00 25.95
C SER A 385 -30.55 0.51 24.54
N GLU A 386 -30.05 1.70 24.19
CA GLU A 386 -30.23 2.30 22.86
C GLU A 386 -28.99 3.14 22.53
N ILE A 387 -28.20 2.69 21.59
CA ILE A 387 -26.93 3.33 21.20
C ILE A 387 -27.18 4.19 19.95
N THR A 388 -26.95 5.48 20.07
CA THR A 388 -27.12 6.49 19.00
C THR A 388 -25.87 7.30 18.72
N ALA A 389 -24.77 7.01 19.43
CA ALA A 389 -23.44 7.61 19.25
C ALA A 389 -22.36 6.70 19.85
N ASP A 390 -21.10 6.96 19.52
CA ASP A 390 -19.95 6.31 20.18
C ASP A 390 -19.91 6.73 21.65
N VAL A 391 -19.75 5.76 22.56
CA VAL A 391 -19.75 5.95 24.02
C VAL A 391 -18.64 5.16 24.70
#